data_29f9dd5e99d0f4143ad2d1de2d35157d
#
_entry.id   29f9dd5e99d0f4143ad2d1de2d35157d
#
_cell.length_a   1.000
_cell.length_b   1.000
_cell.length_c   1.000
_cell.angle_alpha   90.00
_cell.angle_beta   90.00
_cell.angle_gamma   90.00
#
_symmetry.space_group_name_H-M   'P 1'
#
loop_
_entity.id
_entity.type
_entity.pdbx_description
1 polymer ?
#
loop_
_entity_poly.entity_id
_entity_poly.type
_entity_poly.pdbx_seq_one_letter_code
_entity_poly.pdbx_strand_id
1 'polypeptide(L)'
;MTCRLYVQTKQATILLRQDNLREKVDMSVLENHPEATHVVTSVLYGATGLVEAKYEFSNAQEEKKIKGSLGAKFQSLEFGIGGQVGITTSQKDIIKDDRFSFSWKCDVGDDNSDLPISFEDAVAKMTKLPSLIKASGDGKGVPLKVWLMPLTQVAEIFNEELQAHANYKTISGDSLVEIMSYYTKLENNLLELRDIVQNMTEDKCLVRSLKVIEAQEALNAGEKEKAKLQGILKQALVDIRSGKSTTQDFDQWIIRCQDSVLSDSRIQKTKNAF
;
A
#
# COMPACT_ATOMS: atom_id res chain seq x y z
N MET A 1 -8.36 13.80 -16.28
CA MET A 1 -8.57 12.33 -16.49
C MET A 1 -7.40 11.58 -15.93
N THR A 2 -7.66 10.49 -15.23
CA THR A 2 -6.62 9.59 -14.74
C THR A 2 -6.85 8.20 -15.32
N CYS A 3 -5.83 7.63 -15.95
CA CYS A 3 -5.81 6.23 -16.38
C CYS A 3 -4.76 5.49 -15.56
N ARG A 4 -5.12 4.30 -15.05
CA ARG A 4 -4.22 3.45 -14.26
C ARG A 4 -4.03 2.11 -14.96
N LEU A 5 -2.77 1.69 -15.10
CA LEU A 5 -2.39 0.34 -15.45
C LEU A 5 -1.83 -0.33 -14.19
N TYR A 6 -2.58 -1.27 -13.65
CA TYR A 6 -2.17 -2.09 -12.53
C TYR A 6 -1.87 -3.49 -13.03
N VAL A 7 -0.65 -3.96 -12.85
CA VAL A 7 -0.24 -5.32 -13.21
C VAL A 7 0.29 -6.02 -11.97
N GLN A 8 -0.28 -7.18 -11.68
CA GLN A 8 0.20 -8.07 -10.64
C GLN A 8 0.57 -9.41 -11.25
N THR A 9 1.83 -9.79 -11.13
CA THR A 9 2.33 -11.08 -11.61
C THR A 9 2.58 -12.00 -10.42
N LYS A 10 1.91 -13.14 -10.39
CA LYS A 10 2.11 -14.20 -9.39
C LYS A 10 3.20 -15.14 -9.88
N GLN A 11 4.25 -15.34 -9.10
CA GLN A 11 5.41 -16.15 -9.49
C GLN A 11 5.46 -17.47 -8.76
N ALA A 12 5.30 -17.47 -7.45
CA ALA A 12 5.41 -18.66 -6.63
C ALA A 12 4.46 -18.60 -5.43
N THR A 13 3.99 -19.77 -5.02
CA THR A 13 3.28 -19.94 -3.74
C THR A 13 4.05 -20.95 -2.91
N ILE A 14 4.49 -20.53 -1.74
CA ILE A 14 5.06 -21.42 -0.74
C ILE A 14 3.93 -21.79 0.21
N LEU A 15 3.64 -23.08 0.30
CA LEU A 15 2.56 -23.62 1.12
C LEU A 15 3.14 -24.58 2.15
N LEU A 16 2.83 -24.35 3.41
CA LEU A 16 3.08 -25.29 4.48
C LEU A 16 1.92 -26.30 4.53
N ARG A 17 2.18 -27.56 4.21
CA ARG A 17 1.18 -28.63 4.26
C ARG A 17 1.02 -29.11 5.70
N GLN A 18 -0.18 -29.61 6.02
CA GLN A 18 -0.49 -30.13 7.35
C GLN A 18 0.43 -31.25 7.81
N ASP A 19 0.83 -32.14 6.90
CA ASP A 19 1.77 -33.24 7.14
C ASP A 19 3.17 -32.75 7.51
N ASN A 20 3.57 -31.57 7.03
CA ASN A 20 4.87 -30.98 7.33
C ASN A 20 4.82 -29.92 8.44
N LEU A 21 3.65 -29.60 8.96
CA LEU A 21 3.47 -28.55 9.97
C LEU A 21 4.26 -28.89 11.23
N ARG A 22 4.19 -30.14 11.69
CA ARG A 22 4.90 -30.61 12.89
C ARG A 22 6.42 -30.51 12.79
N GLU A 23 6.98 -30.71 11.60
CA GLU A 23 8.41 -30.64 11.38
C GLU A 23 8.94 -29.21 11.20
N LYS A 24 8.08 -28.29 10.81
CA LYS A 24 8.47 -26.93 10.42
C LYS A 24 8.09 -25.85 11.43
N VAL A 25 7.12 -26.13 12.31
CA VAL A 25 6.76 -25.19 13.37
C VAL A 25 7.62 -25.46 14.58
N ASP A 26 8.46 -24.51 14.92
CA ASP A 26 9.24 -24.53 16.17
C ASP A 26 8.36 -23.97 17.29
N MET A 27 7.89 -24.85 18.17
CA MET A 27 7.02 -24.48 19.29
C MET A 27 7.74 -23.58 20.28
N SER A 28 9.06 -23.66 20.39
CA SER A 28 9.83 -22.77 21.27
C SER A 28 9.74 -21.30 20.86
N VAL A 29 9.55 -21.03 19.58
CA VAL A 29 9.31 -19.66 19.08
C VAL A 29 8.01 -19.10 19.63
N LEU A 30 6.97 -19.94 19.80
CA LEU A 30 5.69 -19.52 20.35
C LEU A 30 5.79 -19.20 21.86
N GLU A 31 6.59 -19.93 22.58
CA GLU A 31 6.87 -19.67 24.00
C GLU A 31 7.57 -18.32 24.21
N ASN A 32 8.49 -17.98 23.28
CA ASN A 32 9.21 -16.71 23.32
C ASN A 32 8.39 -15.52 22.78
N HIS A 33 7.28 -15.78 22.07
CA HIS A 33 6.37 -14.79 21.49
C HIS A 33 4.94 -14.99 21.96
N PRO A 34 4.67 -14.75 23.25
CA PRO A 34 3.32 -14.94 23.83
C PRO A 34 2.25 -14.05 23.20
N GLU A 35 2.65 -13.00 22.48
CA GLU A 35 1.75 -12.11 21.72
C GLU A 35 1.32 -12.70 20.37
N ALA A 36 1.97 -13.75 19.88
CA ALA A 36 1.61 -14.36 18.61
C ALA A 36 0.24 -15.02 18.67
N THR A 37 -0.60 -14.81 17.67
CA THR A 37 -1.94 -15.38 17.57
C THR A 37 -2.15 -16.26 16.35
N HIS A 38 -1.28 -16.11 15.37
CA HIS A 38 -1.37 -16.81 14.09
C HIS A 38 0.02 -17.23 13.61
N VAL A 39 0.04 -18.26 12.79
CA VAL A 39 1.22 -18.68 12.03
C VAL A 39 0.98 -18.45 10.54
N VAL A 40 2.03 -18.07 9.81
CA VAL A 40 1.99 -17.96 8.35
C VAL A 40 2.05 -19.37 7.75
N THR A 41 0.98 -19.77 7.08
CA THR A 41 0.89 -21.09 6.44
C THR A 41 1.14 -21.05 4.94
N SER A 42 0.99 -19.90 4.31
CA SER A 42 1.29 -19.74 2.89
C SER A 42 1.70 -18.31 2.58
N VAL A 43 2.62 -18.18 1.64
CA VAL A 43 3.05 -16.88 1.09
C VAL A 43 2.98 -16.95 -0.42
N LEU A 44 2.24 -16.02 -1.01
CA LEU A 44 2.24 -15.79 -2.45
C LEU A 44 3.29 -14.72 -2.76
N TYR A 45 4.20 -15.06 -3.62
CA TYR A 45 5.24 -14.17 -4.12
C TYR A 45 4.95 -13.71 -5.55
N GLY A 46 5.48 -12.57 -5.91
CA GLY A 46 5.37 -12.01 -7.25
C GLY A 46 5.83 -10.57 -7.30
N ALA A 47 5.20 -9.78 -8.13
CA ALA A 47 5.41 -8.34 -8.21
C ALA A 47 4.14 -7.60 -8.57
N THR A 48 4.08 -6.35 -8.14
CA THR A 48 3.06 -5.38 -8.50
C THR A 48 3.71 -4.18 -9.17
N GLY A 49 3.16 -3.77 -10.29
CA GLY A 49 3.53 -2.53 -10.95
C GLY A 49 2.31 -1.65 -11.19
N LEU A 50 2.47 -0.36 -11.07
CA LEU A 50 1.45 0.65 -11.32
C LEU A 50 2.03 1.75 -12.21
N VAL A 51 1.37 2.01 -13.34
CA VAL A 51 1.56 3.23 -14.13
C VAL A 51 0.27 4.02 -14.06
N GLU A 52 0.35 5.23 -13.62
CA GLU A 52 -0.76 6.18 -13.62
C GLU A 52 -0.45 7.29 -14.62
N ALA A 53 -1.34 7.52 -15.59
CA ALA A 53 -1.27 8.62 -16.52
C ALA A 53 -2.38 9.61 -16.22
N LYS A 54 -2.04 10.89 -16.09
CA LYS A 54 -2.96 12.00 -15.88
C LYS A 54 -2.95 12.91 -17.08
N TYR A 55 -4.11 13.39 -17.49
CA TYR A 55 -4.28 14.37 -18.54
C TYR A 55 -5.37 15.37 -18.18
N GLU A 56 -5.08 16.65 -18.33
CA GLU A 56 -6.02 17.73 -18.15
C GLU A 56 -6.62 18.13 -19.50
N PHE A 57 -7.93 18.02 -19.68
CA PHE A 57 -8.62 18.35 -20.93
C PHE A 57 -9.47 19.60 -20.78
N SER A 58 -9.57 20.35 -21.88
CA SER A 58 -10.26 21.63 -21.90
C SER A 58 -11.77 21.52 -22.21
N ASN A 59 -12.20 20.38 -22.79
CA ASN A 59 -13.60 20.16 -23.18
C ASN A 59 -13.94 18.66 -23.32
N ALA A 60 -15.24 18.36 -23.39
CA ALA A 60 -15.77 17.00 -23.45
C ALA A 60 -15.41 16.23 -24.73
N GLN A 61 -15.15 16.92 -25.85
CA GLN A 61 -14.75 16.27 -27.11
C GLN A 61 -13.30 15.79 -27.02
N GLU A 62 -12.42 16.62 -26.47
CA GLU A 62 -11.03 16.26 -26.19
C GLU A 62 -10.96 15.08 -25.19
N GLU A 63 -11.77 15.14 -24.11
CA GLU A 63 -11.90 14.03 -23.16
C GLU A 63 -12.23 12.71 -23.84
N LYS A 64 -13.25 12.69 -24.70
CA LYS A 64 -13.67 11.48 -25.40
C LYS A 64 -12.57 10.91 -26.33
N LYS A 65 -11.85 11.79 -27.03
CA LYS A 65 -10.75 11.42 -27.90
C LYS A 65 -9.58 10.80 -27.11
N ILE A 66 -9.21 11.44 -26.01
CA ILE A 66 -8.07 10.99 -25.18
C ILE A 66 -8.42 9.70 -24.43
N LYS A 67 -9.62 9.59 -23.84
CA LYS A 67 -10.11 8.35 -23.22
C LYS A 67 -10.11 7.20 -24.21
N GLY A 68 -10.57 7.42 -25.45
CA GLY A 68 -10.55 6.39 -26.49
C GLY A 68 -9.15 5.95 -26.86
N SER A 69 -8.22 6.87 -26.98
CA SER A 69 -6.85 6.58 -27.41
C SER A 69 -6.00 5.93 -26.30
N LEU A 70 -5.93 6.54 -25.13
CA LEU A 70 -5.14 6.01 -24.01
C LEU A 70 -5.82 4.82 -23.34
N GLY A 71 -7.16 4.86 -23.14
CA GLY A 71 -7.91 3.79 -22.52
C GLY A 71 -7.80 2.48 -23.30
N ALA A 72 -7.92 2.50 -24.62
CA ALA A 72 -7.72 1.33 -25.45
C ALA A 72 -6.30 0.75 -25.31
N LYS A 73 -5.29 1.62 -25.15
CA LYS A 73 -3.90 1.19 -24.94
C LYS A 73 -3.74 0.51 -23.58
N PHE A 74 -4.25 1.09 -22.51
CA PHE A 74 -4.20 0.49 -21.17
C PHE A 74 -4.94 -0.85 -21.13
N GLN A 75 -6.12 -0.95 -21.75
CA GLN A 75 -6.85 -2.22 -21.86
C GLN A 75 -6.05 -3.28 -22.61
N SER A 76 -5.40 -2.94 -23.74
CA SER A 76 -4.60 -3.90 -24.49
C SER A 76 -3.42 -4.46 -23.69
N LEU A 77 -2.87 -3.67 -22.77
CA LEU A 77 -1.78 -4.09 -21.89
C LEU A 77 -2.28 -4.95 -20.74
N GLU A 78 -3.44 -4.63 -20.18
CA GLU A 78 -4.06 -5.37 -19.09
C GLU A 78 -4.45 -6.80 -19.49
N PHE A 79 -4.98 -6.98 -20.69
CA PHE A 79 -5.38 -8.31 -21.20
C PHE A 79 -4.22 -9.14 -21.77
N GLY A 80 -2.98 -8.66 -21.68
CA GLY A 80 -1.82 -9.43 -22.14
C GLY A 80 -1.85 -9.78 -23.63
N ILE A 81 -2.62 -9.04 -24.42
CA ILE A 81 -2.65 -9.20 -25.87
C ILE A 81 -1.29 -8.71 -26.37
N GLY A 82 -0.31 -9.61 -26.30
CA GLY A 82 1.08 -9.42 -26.60
C GLY A 82 1.31 -9.12 -28.09
N GLY A 83 1.11 -7.89 -28.44
CA GLY A 83 1.68 -7.27 -29.60
C GLY A 83 2.68 -6.22 -29.15
N GLN A 84 3.66 -5.94 -29.96
CA GLN A 84 4.62 -4.87 -29.72
C GLN A 84 3.93 -3.65 -29.09
N VAL A 85 4.42 -3.19 -27.94
CA VAL A 85 3.91 -2.04 -27.21
C VAL A 85 4.22 -0.74 -27.98
N GLY A 86 3.86 -0.71 -29.24
CA GLY A 86 4.02 0.46 -30.10
C GLY A 86 3.01 1.54 -29.70
N ILE A 87 3.50 2.74 -29.46
CA ILE A 87 2.67 3.93 -29.25
C ILE A 87 2.38 4.53 -30.62
N THR A 88 1.10 4.73 -30.92
CA THR A 88 0.68 5.35 -32.21
C THR A 88 1.07 6.82 -32.26
N THR A 89 1.13 7.39 -33.47
CA THR A 89 1.45 8.81 -33.64
C THR A 89 0.51 9.72 -32.84
N SER A 90 -0.79 9.43 -32.85
CA SER A 90 -1.79 10.21 -32.11
C SER A 90 -1.60 10.09 -30.58
N GLN A 91 -1.10 8.96 -30.07
CA GLN A 91 -0.77 8.80 -28.66
C GLN A 91 0.51 9.53 -28.29
N LYS A 92 1.50 9.59 -29.21
CA LYS A 92 2.72 10.37 -29.00
C LYS A 92 2.44 11.86 -28.90
N ASP A 93 1.49 12.37 -29.65
CA ASP A 93 1.08 13.79 -29.57
C ASP A 93 0.44 14.10 -28.23
N ILE A 94 -0.38 13.18 -27.68
CA ILE A 94 -0.99 13.32 -26.34
C ILE A 94 0.10 13.29 -25.24
N ILE A 95 1.06 12.38 -25.35
CA ILE A 95 2.13 12.21 -24.34
C ILE A 95 3.11 13.38 -24.32
N LYS A 96 3.27 14.08 -25.43
CA LYS A 96 4.13 15.27 -25.54
C LYS A 96 3.44 16.57 -25.13
N ASP A 97 2.14 16.54 -24.87
CA ASP A 97 1.40 17.69 -24.40
C ASP A 97 1.78 18.02 -22.94
N ASP A 98 2.02 19.29 -22.63
CA ASP A 98 2.41 19.77 -21.29
C ASP A 98 1.37 19.45 -20.21
N ARG A 99 0.12 19.15 -20.62
CA ARG A 99 -0.98 18.72 -19.74
C ARG A 99 -0.96 17.23 -19.41
N PHE A 100 0.01 16.47 -19.99
CA PHE A 100 0.20 15.05 -19.72
C PHE A 100 1.24 14.87 -18.63
N SER A 101 0.93 14.06 -17.65
CA SER A 101 1.88 13.59 -16.64
C SER A 101 1.71 12.10 -16.38
N PHE A 102 2.75 11.45 -15.90
CA PHE A 102 2.66 10.06 -15.48
C PHE A 102 3.43 9.82 -14.19
N SER A 103 3.03 8.80 -13.47
CA SER A 103 3.76 8.26 -12.32
C SER A 103 3.96 6.76 -12.47
N TRP A 104 5.04 6.27 -11.92
CA TRP A 104 5.44 4.87 -11.92
C TRP A 104 5.66 4.40 -10.50
N LYS A 105 5.16 3.20 -10.18
CA LYS A 105 5.46 2.49 -8.94
C LYS A 105 5.65 1.01 -9.26
N CYS A 106 6.70 0.39 -8.71
CA CYS A 106 6.96 -1.03 -8.81
C CYS A 106 7.59 -1.51 -7.52
N ASP A 107 7.21 -2.71 -7.07
CA ASP A 107 7.74 -3.30 -5.84
C ASP A 107 8.95 -4.22 -6.09
N VAL A 108 9.35 -4.38 -7.35
CA VAL A 108 10.58 -5.08 -7.77
C VAL A 108 11.35 -4.23 -8.77
N GLY A 109 12.67 -4.27 -8.72
CA GLY A 109 13.57 -3.53 -9.61
C GLY A 109 14.77 -3.01 -8.84
N ASP A 110 15.78 -2.56 -9.55
CA ASP A 110 16.98 -1.98 -8.94
C ASP A 110 16.72 -0.57 -8.41
N ASP A 111 17.38 -0.25 -7.30
CA ASP A 111 17.33 1.04 -6.63
C ASP A 111 17.63 2.19 -7.60
N ASN A 112 16.72 3.13 -7.71
CA ASN A 112 16.84 4.48 -8.28
C ASN A 112 17.55 4.67 -9.64
N SER A 113 18.37 3.74 -10.11
CA SER A 113 19.11 3.84 -11.37
C SER A 113 18.28 3.46 -12.58
N ASP A 114 17.15 2.80 -12.39
CA ASP A 114 16.31 2.23 -13.46
C ASP A 114 14.89 2.80 -13.48
N LEU A 115 14.71 4.05 -13.01
CA LEU A 115 13.43 4.74 -13.10
C LEU A 115 13.09 5.04 -14.56
N PRO A 116 11.83 4.84 -14.99
CA PRO A 116 11.42 5.17 -16.35
C PRO A 116 11.51 6.69 -16.58
N ILE A 117 12.20 7.06 -17.64
CA ILE A 117 12.40 8.47 -18.03
C ILE A 117 11.29 8.97 -18.94
N SER A 118 10.43 8.08 -19.44
CA SER A 118 9.28 8.41 -20.28
C SER A 118 8.11 7.48 -20.00
N PHE A 119 6.92 7.89 -20.43
CA PHE A 119 5.73 7.05 -20.31
C PHE A 119 5.88 5.75 -21.12
N GLU A 120 6.48 5.82 -22.31
CA GLU A 120 6.77 4.65 -23.13
C GLU A 120 7.69 3.66 -22.42
N ASP A 121 8.70 4.18 -21.75
CA ASP A 121 9.62 3.37 -20.97
C ASP A 121 8.92 2.72 -19.75
N ALA A 122 8.06 3.47 -19.07
CA ALA A 122 7.24 2.95 -17.98
C ALA A 122 6.35 1.78 -18.44
N VAL A 123 5.68 1.94 -19.58
CA VAL A 123 4.85 0.89 -20.17
C VAL A 123 5.71 -0.30 -20.61
N ALA A 124 6.87 -0.08 -21.21
CA ALA A 124 7.79 -1.15 -21.62
C ALA A 124 8.31 -1.94 -20.39
N LYS A 125 8.59 -1.26 -19.28
CA LYS A 125 8.98 -1.92 -18.02
C LYS A 125 7.85 -2.76 -17.43
N MET A 126 6.59 -2.33 -17.54
CA MET A 126 5.45 -3.14 -17.11
C MET A 126 5.37 -4.47 -17.85
N THR A 127 5.65 -4.49 -19.16
CA THR A 127 5.66 -5.74 -19.94
C THR A 127 6.83 -6.66 -19.57
N LYS A 128 7.90 -6.11 -19.00
CA LYS A 128 9.07 -6.87 -18.51
C LYS A 128 8.97 -7.28 -17.04
N LEU A 129 7.86 -6.97 -16.36
CA LEU A 129 7.68 -7.30 -14.95
C LEU A 129 8.03 -8.75 -14.58
N PRO A 130 7.65 -9.78 -15.39
CA PRO A 130 8.05 -11.16 -15.11
C PRO A 130 9.57 -11.39 -15.13
N SER A 131 10.31 -10.61 -15.93
CA SER A 131 11.77 -10.69 -15.97
C SER A 131 12.42 -9.98 -14.79
N LEU A 132 11.85 -8.87 -14.33
CA LEU A 132 12.28 -8.15 -13.13
C LEU A 132 12.11 -9.02 -11.87
N ILE A 133 11.02 -9.80 -11.79
CA ILE A 133 10.81 -10.75 -10.70
C ILE A 133 11.95 -11.76 -10.62
N LYS A 134 12.40 -12.29 -11.77
CA LYS A 134 13.48 -13.27 -11.81
C LYS A 134 14.80 -12.73 -11.28
N ALA A 135 15.01 -11.44 -11.33
CA ALA A 135 16.19 -10.76 -10.80
C ALA A 135 16.04 -10.37 -9.31
N SER A 136 14.86 -10.53 -8.71
CA SER A 136 14.55 -10.08 -7.35
C SER A 136 14.11 -11.25 -6.46
N GLY A 137 14.50 -11.25 -5.16
CA GLY A 137 14.00 -12.18 -4.15
C GLY A 137 14.20 -13.64 -4.52
N ASP A 138 15.39 -14.06 -4.91
CA ASP A 138 15.71 -15.42 -5.38
C ASP A 138 14.82 -15.89 -6.54
N GLY A 139 14.45 -15.01 -7.43
CA GLY A 139 13.59 -15.28 -8.57
C GLY A 139 12.10 -15.36 -8.24
N LYS A 140 11.70 -15.04 -7.02
CA LYS A 140 10.30 -15.09 -6.56
C LYS A 140 9.64 -13.71 -6.54
N GLY A 141 10.44 -12.63 -6.50
CA GLY A 141 9.96 -11.27 -6.27
C GLY A 141 9.71 -10.99 -4.79
N VAL A 142 8.66 -10.22 -4.51
CA VAL A 142 8.26 -9.82 -3.15
C VAL A 142 7.03 -10.60 -2.67
N PRO A 143 6.81 -10.72 -1.34
CA PRO A 143 5.59 -11.32 -0.82
C PRO A 143 4.39 -10.40 -1.10
N LEU A 144 3.40 -10.92 -1.83
CA LEU A 144 2.18 -10.21 -2.22
C LEU A 144 1.01 -10.48 -1.28
N LYS A 145 0.92 -11.74 -0.79
CA LYS A 145 -0.17 -12.18 0.07
C LYS A 145 0.32 -13.27 1.01
N VAL A 146 -0.15 -13.22 2.23
CA VAL A 146 0.08 -14.27 3.23
C VAL A 146 -1.25 -14.87 3.67
N TRP A 147 -1.24 -16.15 4.01
CA TRP A 147 -2.35 -16.83 4.69
C TRP A 147 -1.93 -17.14 6.10
N LEU A 148 -2.80 -16.81 7.02
CA LEU A 148 -2.58 -16.97 8.44
C LEU A 148 -3.51 -18.05 8.98
N MET A 149 -2.97 -18.95 9.81
CA MET A 149 -3.75 -19.94 10.56
C MET A 149 -3.72 -19.55 12.04
N PRO A 150 -4.87 -19.48 12.72
CA PRO A 150 -4.91 -19.26 14.16
C PRO A 150 -4.13 -20.33 14.92
N LEU A 151 -3.40 -19.93 15.96
CA LEU A 151 -2.62 -20.88 16.77
C LEU A 151 -3.51 -21.92 17.48
N THR A 152 -4.78 -21.60 17.76
CA THR A 152 -5.75 -22.57 18.28
C THR A 152 -5.97 -23.73 17.31
N GLN A 153 -6.07 -23.47 16.00
CA GLN A 153 -6.16 -24.52 14.98
C GLN A 153 -4.86 -25.30 14.83
N VAL A 154 -3.73 -24.64 14.99
CA VAL A 154 -2.42 -25.31 15.01
C VAL A 154 -2.37 -26.29 16.20
N ALA A 155 -2.79 -25.87 17.39
CA ALA A 155 -2.83 -26.69 18.58
C ALA A 155 -3.68 -27.96 18.38
N GLU A 156 -4.87 -27.83 17.77
CA GLU A 156 -5.72 -28.95 17.43
C GLU A 156 -5.03 -29.98 16.52
N ILE A 157 -4.28 -29.49 15.52
CA ILE A 157 -3.52 -30.35 14.60
C ILE A 157 -2.40 -31.10 15.31
N PHE A 158 -1.80 -30.48 16.32
CA PHE A 158 -0.69 -31.08 17.08
C PHE A 158 -1.15 -31.98 18.22
N ASN A 159 -2.45 -31.99 18.57
CA ASN A 159 -2.97 -32.61 19.79
C ASN A 159 -2.22 -32.15 21.06
N GLU A 160 -1.74 -30.92 21.06
CA GLU A 160 -1.05 -30.31 22.18
C GLU A 160 -1.96 -29.28 22.81
N GLU A 161 -2.10 -29.33 24.12
CA GLU A 161 -2.67 -28.23 24.87
C GLU A 161 -1.66 -27.05 24.83
N LEU A 162 -1.84 -26.13 23.92
CA LEU A 162 -1.14 -24.85 23.93
C LEU A 162 -1.70 -24.00 25.09
N GLN A 163 -1.40 -24.43 26.33
CA GLN A 163 -1.90 -23.78 27.54
C GLN A 163 -1.49 -22.31 27.64
N ALA A 164 -0.36 -21.95 27.05
CA ALA A 164 0.15 -20.57 27.07
C ALA A 164 -0.74 -19.59 26.28
N HIS A 165 -1.52 -20.06 25.32
CA HIS A 165 -2.32 -19.22 24.44
C HIS A 165 -3.82 -19.26 24.72
N ALA A 166 -4.27 -20.09 25.69
CA ALA A 166 -5.68 -20.21 26.08
C ALA A 166 -6.27 -18.93 26.71
N ASN A 167 -5.44 -17.98 27.08
CA ASN A 167 -5.85 -16.73 27.75
C ASN A 167 -6.00 -15.52 26.82
N TYR A 168 -5.81 -15.68 25.50
CA TYR A 168 -6.00 -14.56 24.59
C TYR A 168 -7.46 -14.19 24.44
N LYS A 169 -7.78 -12.95 24.79
CA LYS A 169 -9.11 -12.39 24.54
C LYS A 169 -9.29 -12.14 23.05
N THR A 170 -10.38 -12.63 22.54
CA THR A 170 -10.79 -12.36 21.14
C THR A 170 -11.26 -10.91 21.05
N ILE A 171 -10.73 -10.18 20.10
CA ILE A 171 -11.21 -8.83 19.77
C ILE A 171 -12.37 -9.01 18.78
N SER A 172 -13.47 -8.28 18.98
CA SER A 172 -14.64 -8.38 18.12
C SER A 172 -14.31 -7.91 16.68
N GLY A 173 -14.96 -8.51 15.69
CA GLY A 173 -14.82 -8.09 14.29
C GLY A 173 -15.20 -6.62 14.10
N ASP A 174 -16.24 -6.17 14.77
CA ASP A 174 -16.73 -4.78 14.68
C ASP A 174 -15.69 -3.78 15.19
N SER A 175 -15.05 -4.06 16.34
CA SER A 175 -13.96 -3.23 16.86
C SER A 175 -12.77 -3.19 15.88
N LEU A 176 -12.44 -4.32 15.26
CA LEU A 176 -11.36 -4.36 14.27
C LEU A 176 -11.71 -3.55 13.01
N VAL A 177 -12.94 -3.64 12.51
CA VAL A 177 -13.41 -2.85 11.37
C VAL A 177 -13.35 -1.35 11.67
N GLU A 178 -13.77 -0.96 12.85
CA GLU A 178 -13.72 0.44 13.27
C GLU A 178 -12.28 0.96 13.33
N ILE A 179 -11.38 0.24 14.00
CA ILE A 179 -9.95 0.58 14.07
C ILE A 179 -9.35 0.69 12.66
N MET A 180 -9.62 -0.28 11.78
CA MET A 180 -9.14 -0.27 10.41
C MET A 180 -9.64 0.95 9.63
N SER A 181 -10.89 1.36 9.86
CA SER A 181 -11.46 2.56 9.24
C SER A 181 -10.69 3.82 9.65
N TYR A 182 -10.44 4.01 10.94
CA TYR A 182 -9.65 5.16 11.41
C TYR A 182 -8.19 5.10 10.95
N TYR A 183 -7.58 3.93 10.98
CA TYR A 183 -6.21 3.76 10.48
C TYR A 183 -6.09 4.12 9.00
N THR A 184 -7.03 3.66 8.18
CA THR A 184 -7.09 4.00 6.75
C THR A 184 -7.28 5.50 6.52
N LYS A 185 -8.11 6.17 7.34
CA LYS A 185 -8.25 7.64 7.29
C LYS A 185 -6.92 8.35 7.57
N LEU A 186 -6.19 7.93 8.60
CA LEU A 186 -4.87 8.52 8.90
C LEU A 186 -3.89 8.36 7.72
N GLU A 187 -3.90 7.20 7.05
CA GLU A 187 -3.06 6.96 5.87
C GLU A 187 -3.45 7.85 4.69
N ASN A 188 -4.74 7.92 4.40
CA ASN A 188 -5.25 8.78 3.33
C ASN A 188 -4.92 10.25 3.59
N ASN A 189 -5.11 10.72 4.82
CA ASN A 189 -4.83 12.09 5.20
C ASN A 189 -3.33 12.43 5.12
N LEU A 190 -2.47 11.46 5.41
CA LEU A 190 -1.03 11.62 5.19
C LEU A 190 -0.66 11.67 3.70
N LEU A 191 -1.32 10.86 2.87
CA LEU A 191 -1.14 10.92 1.41
C LEU A 191 -1.58 12.29 0.86
N GLU A 192 -2.70 12.83 1.33
CA GLU A 192 -3.16 14.17 0.94
C GLU A 192 -2.13 15.26 1.30
N LEU A 193 -1.51 15.19 2.48
CA LEU A 193 -0.42 16.13 2.84
C LEU A 193 0.77 16.00 1.89
N ARG A 194 1.14 14.79 1.50
CA ARG A 194 2.22 14.56 0.53
C ARG A 194 1.89 15.16 -0.83
N ASP A 195 0.65 14.98 -1.30
CA ASP A 195 0.18 15.54 -2.57
C ASP A 195 0.22 17.08 -2.54
N ILE A 196 -0.16 17.71 -1.42
CA ILE A 196 -0.06 19.16 -1.23
C ILE A 196 1.40 19.62 -1.37
N VAL A 197 2.32 19.00 -0.64
CA VAL A 197 3.75 19.35 -0.68
C VAL A 197 4.31 19.16 -2.09
N GLN A 198 3.97 18.06 -2.75
CA GLN A 198 4.43 17.78 -4.11
C GLN A 198 3.94 18.84 -5.08
N ASN A 199 2.64 19.14 -5.10
CA ASN A 199 2.07 20.15 -5.98
C ASN A 199 2.70 21.53 -5.75
N MET A 200 2.88 21.94 -4.49
CA MET A 200 3.53 23.21 -4.15
C MET A 200 5.00 23.26 -4.56
N THR A 201 5.68 22.12 -4.60
CA THR A 201 7.09 22.04 -5.01
C THR A 201 7.23 22.09 -6.53
N GLU A 202 6.27 21.55 -7.27
CA GLU A 202 6.23 21.57 -8.74
C GLU A 202 5.86 22.97 -9.27
N ASP A 203 4.94 23.68 -8.61
CA ASP A 203 4.47 25.02 -8.98
C ASP A 203 5.39 26.16 -8.47
N LYS A 204 6.68 26.03 -8.65
CA LYS A 204 7.71 26.94 -8.12
C LYS A 204 7.53 28.42 -8.47
N CYS A 205 6.78 28.73 -9.52
CA CYS A 205 6.58 30.13 -9.97
C CYS A 205 5.48 30.89 -9.23
N LEU A 206 4.57 30.21 -8.51
CA LEU A 206 3.39 30.83 -7.90
C LEU A 206 3.35 30.77 -6.37
N VAL A 207 4.15 29.89 -5.76
CA VAL A 207 4.09 29.66 -4.31
C VAL A 207 5.30 30.28 -3.60
N ARG A 208 5.01 31.07 -2.56
CA ARG A 208 6.09 31.62 -1.70
C ARG A 208 6.83 30.48 -1.01
N SER A 209 8.15 30.52 -1.05
CA SER A 209 9.04 29.50 -0.43
C SER A 209 8.71 29.18 1.04
N LEU A 210 8.21 30.18 1.79
CA LEU A 210 7.75 29.96 3.17
C LEU A 210 6.58 28.99 3.27
N LYS A 211 5.62 29.04 2.35
CA LYS A 211 4.46 28.13 2.34
C LYS A 211 4.87 26.67 2.04
N VAL A 212 5.86 26.47 1.19
CA VAL A 212 6.40 25.13 0.91
C VAL A 212 7.08 24.57 2.18
N ILE A 213 7.80 25.39 2.93
CA ILE A 213 8.42 24.98 4.20
C ILE A 213 7.35 24.63 5.22
N GLU A 214 6.30 25.44 5.38
CA GLU A 214 5.18 25.17 6.30
C GLU A 214 4.45 23.87 5.93
N ALA A 215 4.21 23.62 4.64
CA ALA A 215 3.60 22.39 4.18
C ALA A 215 4.50 21.17 4.45
N GLN A 216 5.81 21.30 4.25
CA GLN A 216 6.77 20.23 4.57
C GLN A 216 6.84 19.94 6.08
N GLU A 217 6.78 20.97 6.91
CA GLU A 217 6.71 20.83 8.37
C GLU A 217 5.43 20.11 8.80
N ALA A 218 4.29 20.45 8.19
CA ALA A 218 3.02 19.77 8.44
C ALA A 218 3.10 18.28 8.05
N LEU A 219 3.70 17.95 6.92
CA LEU A 219 3.92 16.56 6.49
C LEU A 219 4.81 15.81 7.49
N ASN A 220 5.94 16.39 7.87
CA ASN A 220 6.85 15.78 8.83
C ASN A 220 6.19 15.55 10.20
N ALA A 221 5.34 16.49 10.65
CA ALA A 221 4.55 16.34 11.86
C ALA A 221 3.52 15.21 11.74
N GLY A 222 2.86 15.10 10.58
CA GLY A 222 1.92 14.02 10.26
C GLY A 222 2.57 12.65 10.29
N GLU A 223 3.76 12.51 9.70
CA GLU A 223 4.51 11.24 9.70
C GLU A 223 4.90 10.80 11.11
N LYS A 224 5.38 11.73 11.93
CA LYS A 224 5.72 11.46 13.34
C LYS A 224 4.48 11.06 14.15
N GLU A 225 3.37 11.76 13.95
CA GLU A 225 2.13 11.46 14.67
C GLU A 225 1.55 10.11 14.25
N LYS A 226 1.58 9.75 12.95
CA LYS A 226 1.19 8.42 12.48
C LYS A 226 2.02 7.33 13.17
N ALA A 227 3.34 7.47 13.20
CA ALA A 227 4.21 6.49 13.84
C ALA A 227 3.91 6.33 15.34
N LYS A 228 3.63 7.43 16.04
CA LYS A 228 3.22 7.42 17.44
C LYS A 228 1.89 6.70 17.64
N LEU A 229 0.85 7.04 16.85
CA LEU A 229 -0.46 6.41 16.93
C LEU A 229 -0.40 4.90 16.60
N GLN A 230 0.45 4.50 15.66
CA GLN A 230 0.74 3.11 15.36
C GLN A 230 1.33 2.36 16.57
N GLY A 231 2.30 2.98 17.25
CA GLY A 231 2.89 2.41 18.45
C GLY A 231 1.87 2.20 19.57
N ILE A 232 1.00 3.18 19.82
CA ILE A 232 -0.07 3.11 20.81
C ILE A 232 -1.07 2.00 20.44
N LEU A 233 -1.50 1.92 19.20
CA LEU A 233 -2.42 0.88 18.73
C LEU A 233 -1.82 -0.52 18.88
N LYS A 234 -0.55 -0.69 18.51
CA LYS A 234 0.16 -1.96 18.68
C LYS A 234 0.15 -2.40 20.14
N GLN A 235 0.47 -1.48 21.06
CA GLN A 235 0.49 -1.80 22.49
C GLN A 235 -0.91 -2.12 23.00
N ALA A 236 -1.93 -1.34 22.63
CA ALA A 236 -3.32 -1.60 23.01
C ALA A 236 -3.79 -2.99 22.55
N LEU A 237 -3.47 -3.38 21.30
CA LEU A 237 -3.79 -4.71 20.78
C LEU A 237 -3.15 -5.83 21.62
N VAL A 238 -1.89 -5.68 22.01
CA VAL A 238 -1.17 -6.64 22.85
C VAL A 238 -1.80 -6.71 24.24
N ASP A 239 -2.07 -5.58 24.87
CA ASP A 239 -2.60 -5.50 26.24
C ASP A 239 -4.03 -6.03 26.34
N ILE A 240 -4.88 -5.75 25.36
CA ILE A 240 -6.25 -6.29 25.31
C ILE A 240 -6.21 -7.81 25.12
N ARG A 241 -5.40 -8.31 24.17
CA ARG A 241 -5.28 -9.75 23.92
C ARG A 241 -4.74 -10.50 25.13
N SER A 242 -3.75 -9.95 25.82
CA SER A 242 -3.18 -10.53 27.03
C SER A 242 -4.07 -10.38 28.28
N GLY A 243 -5.22 -9.69 28.15
CA GLY A 243 -6.14 -9.47 29.26
C GLY A 243 -5.71 -8.41 30.27
N LYS A 244 -4.63 -7.69 29.97
CA LYS A 244 -4.14 -6.56 30.80
C LYS A 244 -5.01 -5.32 30.68
N SER A 245 -5.76 -5.21 29.61
CA SER A 245 -6.61 -4.06 29.30
C SER A 245 -7.94 -4.49 28.68
N THR A 246 -8.80 -3.53 28.39
CA THR A 246 -10.12 -3.71 27.77
C THR A 246 -10.22 -2.95 26.44
N THR A 247 -11.30 -3.17 25.70
CA THR A 247 -11.57 -2.44 24.45
C THR A 247 -11.68 -0.93 24.60
N GLN A 248 -11.79 -0.40 25.84
CA GLN A 248 -11.73 1.04 26.11
C GLN A 248 -10.44 1.71 25.63
N ASP A 249 -9.34 0.96 25.52
CA ASP A 249 -8.09 1.49 24.96
C ASP A 249 -8.22 1.80 23.47
N PHE A 250 -9.08 1.08 22.76
CA PHE A 250 -9.40 1.42 21.36
C PHE A 250 -10.18 2.71 21.26
N ASP A 251 -11.17 2.93 22.13
CA ASP A 251 -11.94 4.17 22.19
C ASP A 251 -11.01 5.36 22.44
N GLN A 252 -10.07 5.21 23.37
CA GLN A 252 -9.07 6.23 23.65
C GLN A 252 -8.13 6.47 22.45
N TRP A 253 -7.75 5.41 21.75
CA TRP A 253 -6.93 5.53 20.55
C TRP A 253 -7.69 6.26 19.43
N ILE A 254 -8.97 5.96 19.23
CA ILE A 254 -9.85 6.64 18.26
C ILE A 254 -9.95 8.13 18.58
N ILE A 255 -10.17 8.50 19.85
CA ILE A 255 -10.18 9.90 20.30
C ILE A 255 -8.86 10.59 19.94
N ARG A 256 -7.72 9.94 20.20
CA ARG A 256 -6.41 10.49 19.81
C ARG A 256 -6.26 10.67 18.29
N CYS A 257 -6.81 9.77 17.49
CA CYS A 257 -6.85 9.95 16.02
C CYS A 257 -7.67 11.16 15.62
N GLN A 258 -8.84 11.39 16.24
CA GLN A 258 -9.71 12.52 15.99
C GLN A 258 -9.06 13.87 16.40
N ASP A 259 -8.26 13.88 17.45
CA ASP A 259 -7.55 15.05 17.95
C ASP A 259 -6.19 15.29 17.27
N SER A 260 -5.73 14.35 16.47
CA SER A 260 -4.41 14.38 15.84
C SER A 260 -4.29 15.45 14.76
N VAL A 261 -3.06 15.76 14.39
CA VAL A 261 -2.77 16.64 13.22
C VAL A 261 -3.23 16.02 11.90
N LEU A 262 -3.46 14.71 11.88
CA LEU A 262 -3.97 13.95 10.74
C LEU A 262 -5.50 13.79 10.77
N SER A 263 -6.24 14.47 11.65
CA SER A 263 -7.71 14.44 11.62
C SER A 263 -8.25 15.16 10.37
N ASP A 264 -9.39 14.68 9.85
CA ASP A 264 -10.02 15.24 8.64
C ASP A 264 -10.21 16.76 8.72
N SER A 265 -10.62 17.27 9.91
CA SER A 265 -10.84 18.71 10.13
C SER A 265 -9.55 19.53 10.03
N ARG A 266 -8.43 18.98 10.49
CA ARG A 266 -7.11 19.65 10.41
C ARG A 266 -6.54 19.58 9.01
N ILE A 267 -6.66 18.45 8.34
CA ILE A 267 -6.23 18.31 6.94
C ILE A 267 -7.01 19.28 6.04
N GLN A 268 -8.33 19.40 6.23
CA GLN A 268 -9.12 20.35 5.47
C GLN A 268 -8.69 21.80 5.73
N LYS A 269 -8.34 22.15 6.98
CA LYS A 269 -7.78 23.49 7.29
C LYS A 269 -6.45 23.70 6.60
N THR A 270 -5.58 22.69 6.60
CA THR A 270 -4.28 22.75 5.91
C THR A 270 -4.48 22.94 4.41
N LYS A 271 -5.37 22.20 3.77
CA LYS A 271 -5.74 22.41 2.34
C LYS A 271 -6.17 23.82 2.02
N ASN A 272 -6.96 24.43 2.90
CA ASN A 272 -7.48 25.76 2.70
C ASN A 272 -6.41 26.87 2.98
N ALA A 273 -5.34 26.55 3.66
CA ALA A 273 -4.24 27.47 3.97
C ALA A 273 -3.20 27.54 2.86
N PHE A 274 -3.11 26.50 2.07
CA PHE A 274 -2.15 26.35 0.97
C PHE A 274 -2.84 26.42 -0.39
#